data_893ee4692d578acfdce99d7957dffb13
#
_entry.id   893ee4692d578acfdce99d7957dffb13
#
_cell.length_a   1.000
_cell.length_b   1.000
_cell.length_c   1.000
_cell.angle_alpha   90.00
_cell.angle_beta   90.00
_cell.angle_gamma   90.00
#
_symmetry.space_group_name_H-M   'P 1'
#
loop_
_entity.id
_entity.type
_entity.pdbx_description
1 polymer ?
#
loop_
_entity_poly.entity_id
_entity_poly.type
_entity_poly.pdbx_seq_one_letter_code
_entity_poly.pdbx_strand_id
1 'polypeptide(L)'
;LKINSCKASILTKAINTPYDISGTFYDVGEGIAYIRIEGFDKSVKYRVEQLLREFADFEVDILEMAESKNFWQNVNDLDFLKEIEGDLWRVSVKPTDGSRIIEMLDPNIGFLDWCGGLVWLRVDEGLNVREKMQKVEGHAMCLLGGFDQFHPTSTLEKKLSNSIRNKFDPKMLFNQEILN
;
A
#
# COMPACT_ATOMS: atom_id res chain seq x y z
N LEU A 1 -10.59 -8.52 10.13
CA LEU A 1 -11.92 -8.00 9.85
C LEU A 1 -12.01 -7.63 8.37
N LYS A 2 -13.10 -7.95 7.73
CA LYS A 2 -13.49 -7.54 6.38
C LYS A 2 -14.67 -6.58 6.51
N ILE A 3 -14.55 -5.37 5.98
CA ILE A 3 -15.52 -4.29 6.22
C ILE A 3 -15.97 -3.71 4.88
N ASN A 4 -17.26 -3.75 4.60
CA ASN A 4 -17.82 -3.12 3.42
C ASN A 4 -17.87 -1.59 3.62
N SER A 5 -17.14 -0.87 2.77
CA SER A 5 -17.07 0.59 2.84
C SER A 5 -16.74 1.19 1.48
N CYS A 6 -17.58 2.08 0.99
CA CYS A 6 -17.31 2.81 -0.25
C CYS A 6 -16.20 3.90 -0.11
N LYS A 7 -15.58 4.03 1.07
CA LYS A 7 -14.57 5.07 1.33
C LYS A 7 -13.34 4.50 2.03
N ALA A 8 -12.18 4.71 1.43
CA ALA A 8 -10.90 4.32 2.00
C ALA A 8 -10.54 5.04 3.32
N SER A 9 -11.26 6.12 3.68
CA SER A 9 -11.11 6.80 4.98
C SER A 9 -11.36 5.89 6.18
N ILE A 10 -11.97 4.71 5.96
CA ILE A 10 -12.12 3.67 6.98
C ILE A 10 -10.76 3.18 7.49
N LEU A 11 -9.72 3.17 6.66
CA LEU A 11 -8.36 2.82 7.08
C LEU A 11 -7.82 3.83 8.10
N THR A 12 -8.08 5.13 7.88
CA THR A 12 -7.72 6.20 8.82
C THR A 12 -8.50 6.07 10.14
N LYS A 13 -9.79 5.71 10.06
CA LYS A 13 -10.58 5.43 11.28
C LYS A 13 -9.97 4.26 12.05
N ALA A 14 -9.58 3.20 11.38
CA ALA A 14 -8.98 2.02 11.99
C ALA A 14 -7.68 2.34 12.74
N ILE A 15 -6.74 3.04 12.11
CA ILE A 15 -5.43 3.34 12.73
C ILE A 15 -5.54 4.34 13.89
N ASN A 16 -6.56 5.17 13.91
CA ASN A 16 -6.80 6.12 15.01
C ASN A 16 -7.48 5.48 16.23
N THR A 17 -7.82 4.20 16.18
CA THR A 17 -8.29 3.47 17.35
C THR A 17 -7.11 3.15 18.29
N PRO A 18 -7.33 2.96 19.60
CA PRO A 18 -6.28 2.56 20.54
C PRO A 18 -5.89 1.08 20.42
N TYR A 19 -6.40 0.38 19.42
CA TYR A 19 -6.20 -1.05 19.24
C TYR A 19 -5.08 -1.29 18.22
N ASP A 20 -4.06 -2.01 18.65
CA ASP A 20 -2.88 -2.33 17.86
C ASP A 20 -3.26 -3.13 16.60
N ILE A 21 -3.17 -2.48 15.43
CA ILE A 21 -3.49 -3.03 14.12
C ILE A 21 -2.19 -3.39 13.41
N SER A 22 -2.07 -4.63 12.96
CA SER A 22 -0.85 -5.15 12.32
C SER A 22 -0.84 -5.03 10.80
N GLY A 23 -1.97 -4.74 10.17
CA GLY A 23 -2.07 -4.53 8.73
C GLY A 23 -3.42 -3.98 8.31
N THR A 24 -3.41 -3.25 7.22
CA THR A 24 -4.63 -2.75 6.57
C THR A 24 -4.52 -2.93 5.07
N PHE A 25 -5.63 -3.18 4.41
CA PHE A 25 -5.71 -3.26 2.96
C PHE A 25 -7.09 -2.75 2.54
N TYR A 26 -7.16 -2.05 1.42
CA TYR A 26 -8.41 -1.57 0.87
C TYR A 26 -8.46 -1.86 -0.62
N ASP A 27 -9.43 -2.67 -1.01
CA ASP A 27 -9.77 -2.92 -2.40
C ASP A 27 -10.66 -1.78 -2.90
N VAL A 28 -10.14 -1.01 -3.85
CA VAL A 28 -10.84 0.15 -4.39
C VAL A 28 -12.01 -0.27 -5.28
N GLY A 29 -11.84 -1.34 -6.05
CA GLY A 29 -12.87 -1.85 -6.97
C GLY A 29 -14.06 -2.43 -6.25
N GLU A 30 -13.82 -3.22 -5.21
CA GLU A 30 -14.86 -3.87 -4.41
C GLU A 30 -15.40 -2.97 -3.28
N GLY A 31 -14.68 -1.91 -2.92
CA GLY A 31 -15.04 -1.07 -1.78
C GLY A 31 -14.94 -1.81 -0.45
N ILE A 32 -13.94 -2.66 -0.28
CA ILE A 32 -13.76 -3.51 0.90
C ILE A 32 -12.46 -3.18 1.61
N ALA A 33 -12.54 -2.92 2.90
CA ALA A 33 -11.39 -2.76 3.79
C ALA A 33 -11.12 -4.04 4.58
N TYR A 34 -9.85 -4.35 4.74
CA TYR A 34 -9.38 -5.45 5.57
C TYR A 34 -8.47 -4.91 6.67
N ILE A 35 -8.74 -5.33 7.90
CA ILE A 35 -7.96 -4.95 9.08
C ILE A 35 -7.43 -6.21 9.74
N ARG A 36 -6.11 -6.29 9.88
CA ARG A 36 -5.41 -7.41 10.52
C ARG A 36 -5.09 -7.11 11.97
N ILE A 37 -5.35 -8.09 12.82
CA ILE A 37 -5.03 -8.04 14.24
C ILE A 37 -4.30 -9.33 14.59
N GLU A 38 -3.15 -9.20 15.24
CA GLU A 38 -2.29 -10.33 15.60
C GLU A 38 -1.91 -10.25 17.09
N GLY A 39 -1.59 -11.40 17.67
CA GLY A 39 -1.14 -11.50 19.04
C GLY A 39 -1.71 -12.71 19.77
N PHE A 40 -1.70 -12.68 21.08
CA PHE A 40 -2.26 -13.75 21.90
C PHE A 40 -3.79 -13.79 21.79
N ASP A 41 -4.36 -14.98 21.77
CA ASP A 41 -5.78 -15.24 21.53
C ASP A 41 -6.73 -14.34 22.34
N LYS A 42 -6.53 -14.22 23.66
CA LYS A 42 -7.35 -13.37 24.51
C LYS A 42 -7.27 -11.89 24.12
N SER A 43 -6.08 -11.41 23.73
CA SER A 43 -5.86 -10.02 23.33
C SER A 43 -6.49 -9.75 21.97
N VAL A 44 -6.38 -10.69 21.02
CA VAL A 44 -7.01 -10.59 19.70
C VAL A 44 -8.53 -10.55 19.85
N LYS A 45 -9.13 -11.48 20.60
CA LYS A 45 -10.58 -11.50 20.86
C LYS A 45 -11.09 -10.18 21.43
N TYR A 46 -10.43 -9.66 22.46
CA TYR A 46 -10.79 -8.39 23.06
C TYR A 46 -10.75 -7.24 22.02
N ARG A 47 -9.65 -7.12 21.26
CA ARG A 47 -9.50 -6.05 20.27
C ARG A 47 -10.51 -6.17 19.13
N VAL A 48 -10.81 -7.40 18.69
CA VAL A 48 -11.86 -7.66 17.68
C VAL A 48 -13.21 -7.18 18.21
N GLU A 49 -13.61 -7.54 19.43
CA GLU A 49 -14.87 -7.09 20.02
C GLU A 49 -14.98 -5.56 20.10
N GLN A 50 -13.88 -4.88 20.45
CA GLN A 50 -13.87 -3.43 20.49
C GLN A 50 -13.97 -2.81 19.09
N LEU A 51 -13.23 -3.33 18.12
CA LEU A 51 -13.30 -2.86 16.74
C LEU A 51 -14.67 -3.10 16.10
N LEU A 52 -15.34 -4.20 16.41
CA LEU A 52 -16.73 -4.42 15.97
C LEU A 52 -17.69 -3.33 16.49
N ARG A 53 -17.46 -2.80 17.69
CA ARG A 53 -18.24 -1.66 18.23
C ARG A 53 -17.89 -0.35 17.51
N GLU A 54 -16.60 -0.10 17.25
CA GLU A 54 -16.13 1.08 16.51
C GLU A 54 -16.66 1.12 15.07
N PHE A 55 -16.86 -0.03 14.46
CA PHE A 55 -17.36 -0.19 13.09
C PHE A 55 -18.81 -0.67 13.02
N ALA A 56 -19.62 -0.48 14.07
CA ALA A 56 -20.99 -0.95 14.15
C ALA A 56 -21.93 -0.37 13.05
N ASP A 57 -21.55 0.75 12.44
CA ASP A 57 -22.29 1.35 11.32
C ASP A 57 -22.01 0.69 9.97
N PHE A 58 -21.12 -0.28 9.92
CA PHE A 58 -20.70 -0.99 8.72
C PHE A 58 -21.06 -2.46 8.80
N GLU A 59 -21.19 -3.09 7.65
CA GLU A 59 -21.23 -4.54 7.55
C GLU A 59 -19.82 -5.09 7.75
N VAL A 60 -19.62 -5.91 8.79
CA VAL A 60 -18.31 -6.41 9.19
C VAL A 60 -18.33 -7.92 9.31
N ASP A 61 -17.47 -8.60 8.55
CA ASP A 61 -17.20 -10.03 8.67
C ASP A 61 -15.89 -10.29 9.40
N ILE A 62 -15.82 -11.39 10.12
CA ILE A 62 -14.58 -11.88 10.73
C ILE A 62 -14.06 -13.02 9.86
N LEU A 63 -12.87 -12.84 9.28
CA LEU A 63 -12.18 -13.92 8.59
C LEU A 63 -11.58 -14.89 9.60
N GLU A 64 -11.83 -16.17 9.44
CA GLU A 64 -11.20 -17.22 10.22
C GLU A 64 -9.68 -17.28 9.95
N MET A 65 -8.93 -17.88 10.88
CA MET A 65 -7.47 -17.89 10.84
C MET A 65 -6.88 -18.35 9.49
N ALA A 66 -7.41 -19.46 8.95
CA ALA A 66 -6.90 -20.00 7.68
C ALA A 66 -7.20 -19.09 6.50
N GLU A 67 -8.40 -18.55 6.44
CA GLU A 67 -8.86 -17.61 5.41
C GLU A 67 -8.06 -16.30 5.48
N SER A 68 -7.91 -15.74 6.69
CA SER A 68 -7.10 -14.56 6.94
C SER A 68 -5.65 -14.75 6.50
N LYS A 69 -5.04 -15.90 6.84
CA LYS A 69 -3.67 -16.21 6.43
C LYS A 69 -3.52 -16.25 4.90
N ASN A 70 -4.44 -16.92 4.21
CA ASN A 70 -4.42 -17.00 2.75
C ASN A 70 -4.61 -15.62 2.11
N PHE A 71 -5.56 -14.82 2.61
CA PHE A 71 -5.77 -13.47 2.14
C PHE A 71 -4.50 -12.61 2.23
N TRP A 72 -3.86 -12.56 3.40
CA TRP A 72 -2.66 -11.76 3.60
C TRP A 72 -1.44 -12.30 2.84
N GLN A 73 -1.39 -13.60 2.56
CA GLN A 73 -0.40 -14.17 1.65
C GLN A 73 -0.60 -13.62 0.23
N ASN A 74 -1.82 -13.63 -0.28
CA ASN A 74 -2.14 -13.08 -1.60
C ASN A 74 -1.84 -11.58 -1.70
N VAL A 75 -2.08 -10.81 -0.62
CA VAL A 75 -1.68 -9.39 -0.55
C VAL A 75 -0.17 -9.24 -0.66
N ASN A 76 0.60 -10.02 0.10
CA ASN A 76 2.07 -9.97 0.07
C ASN A 76 2.63 -10.37 -1.30
N ASP A 77 2.02 -11.35 -1.95
CA ASP A 77 2.46 -11.88 -3.24
C ASP A 77 1.93 -11.04 -4.42
N LEU A 78 1.14 -10.01 -4.15
CA LEU A 78 0.46 -9.14 -5.13
C LEU A 78 -0.40 -9.92 -6.13
N ASP A 79 -1.00 -11.03 -5.69
CA ASP A 79 -1.79 -11.91 -6.57
C ASP A 79 -2.92 -11.19 -7.26
N PHE A 80 -3.53 -10.19 -6.62
CA PHE A 80 -4.59 -9.36 -7.19
C PHE A 80 -4.18 -8.55 -8.43
N LEU A 81 -2.86 -8.41 -8.68
CA LEU A 81 -2.32 -7.62 -9.79
C LEU A 81 -1.71 -8.47 -10.91
N LYS A 82 -1.54 -9.78 -10.70
CA LYS A 82 -0.80 -10.66 -11.64
C LYS A 82 -1.48 -10.82 -12.99
N GLU A 83 -2.80 -10.98 -12.99
CA GLU A 83 -3.61 -11.25 -14.19
C GLU A 83 -4.06 -9.98 -14.92
N ILE A 84 -3.71 -8.79 -14.42
CA ILE A 84 -4.16 -7.50 -14.96
C ILE A 84 -3.10 -6.95 -15.90
N GLU A 85 -3.51 -6.58 -17.11
CA GLU A 85 -2.66 -5.92 -18.09
C GLU A 85 -2.33 -4.47 -17.71
N GLY A 86 -1.29 -3.90 -18.34
CA GLY A 86 -0.85 -2.53 -18.12
C GLY A 86 0.40 -2.41 -17.24
N ASP A 87 0.85 -1.17 -17.07
CA ASP A 87 2.04 -0.86 -16.28
C ASP A 87 1.76 -0.98 -14.78
N LEU A 88 2.65 -1.69 -14.06
CA LEU A 88 2.56 -1.88 -12.61
C LEU A 88 3.34 -0.79 -11.88
N TRP A 89 2.65 -0.05 -11.04
CA TRP A 89 3.24 0.98 -10.23
C TRP A 89 3.02 0.76 -8.73
N ARG A 90 4.05 1.13 -7.97
CA ARG A 90 4.02 1.22 -6.51
C ARG A 90 4.23 2.67 -6.11
N VAL A 91 3.22 3.28 -5.49
CA VAL A 91 3.26 4.69 -5.10
C VAL A 91 3.22 4.80 -3.58
N SER A 92 4.20 5.51 -3.01
CA SER A 92 4.27 5.80 -1.58
C SER A 92 3.99 7.29 -1.36
N VAL A 93 2.98 7.58 -0.56
CA VAL A 93 2.47 8.93 -0.27
C VAL A 93 2.10 9.06 1.20
N LYS A 94 1.66 10.24 1.63
CA LYS A 94 1.00 10.37 2.94
C LYS A 94 -0.29 9.54 2.95
N PRO A 95 -0.64 8.90 4.06
CA PRO A 95 -1.85 8.05 4.15
C PRO A 95 -3.14 8.74 3.69
N THR A 96 -3.26 10.04 3.91
CA THR A 96 -4.41 10.86 3.48
C THR A 96 -4.48 11.11 1.97
N ASP A 97 -3.37 10.88 1.25
CA ASP A 97 -3.27 11.16 -0.19
C ASP A 97 -3.50 9.92 -1.06
N GLY A 98 -3.48 8.70 -0.48
CA GLY A 98 -3.62 7.47 -1.26
C GLY A 98 -4.92 7.41 -2.09
N SER A 99 -6.06 7.74 -1.48
CA SER A 99 -7.35 7.78 -2.19
C SER A 99 -7.34 8.81 -3.33
N ARG A 100 -6.67 9.94 -3.11
CA ARG A 100 -6.53 10.99 -4.12
C ARG A 100 -5.70 10.53 -5.32
N ILE A 101 -4.69 9.70 -5.11
CA ILE A 101 -3.92 9.08 -6.19
C ILE A 101 -4.84 8.19 -7.04
N ILE A 102 -5.66 7.36 -6.42
CA ILE A 102 -6.63 6.52 -7.13
C ILE A 102 -7.61 7.37 -7.96
N GLU A 103 -8.23 8.37 -7.34
CA GLU A 103 -9.18 9.26 -8.03
C GLU A 103 -8.54 10.02 -9.20
N MET A 104 -7.28 10.41 -9.08
CA MET A 104 -6.55 11.18 -10.09
C MET A 104 -6.11 10.32 -11.28
N LEU A 105 -5.75 9.06 -11.02
CA LEU A 105 -5.19 8.16 -12.03
C LEU A 105 -6.26 7.32 -12.72
N ASP A 106 -7.40 7.11 -12.05
CA ASP A 106 -8.48 6.22 -12.51
C ASP A 106 -7.90 4.87 -13.04
N PRO A 107 -7.19 4.11 -12.19
CA PRO A 107 -6.44 2.94 -12.64
C PRO A 107 -7.36 1.80 -13.01
N ASN A 108 -6.88 0.88 -13.88
CA ASN A 108 -7.57 -0.35 -14.24
C ASN A 108 -7.88 -1.19 -13.00
N ILE A 109 -6.93 -1.20 -12.05
CA ILE A 109 -7.13 -1.74 -10.70
C ILE A 109 -6.22 -1.00 -9.71
N GLY A 110 -6.72 -0.80 -8.48
CA GLY A 110 -5.98 -0.12 -7.43
C GLY A 110 -6.26 -0.66 -6.04
N PHE A 111 -5.22 -0.74 -5.22
CA PHE A 111 -5.29 -1.15 -3.82
C PHE A 111 -4.53 -0.16 -2.95
N LEU A 112 -5.05 0.06 -1.74
CA LEU A 112 -4.36 0.84 -0.71
C LEU A 112 -3.88 -0.08 0.40
N ASP A 113 -2.62 0.07 0.79
CA ASP A 113 -1.98 -0.58 1.91
C ASP A 113 -1.38 0.47 2.86
N TRP A 114 -0.81 0.08 3.98
CA TRP A 114 -0.20 0.98 4.96
C TRP A 114 -1.12 2.14 5.35
N CYS A 115 -2.37 1.82 5.63
CA CYS A 115 -3.39 2.81 5.99
C CYS A 115 -3.64 3.89 4.91
N GLY A 116 -3.39 3.57 3.65
CA GLY A 116 -3.49 4.50 2.52
C GLY A 116 -2.17 5.14 2.10
N GLY A 117 -1.07 4.87 2.82
CA GLY A 117 0.26 5.41 2.50
C GLY A 117 0.99 4.69 1.37
N LEU A 118 0.55 3.50 1.03
CA LEU A 118 1.07 2.72 -0.09
C LEU A 118 -0.06 2.39 -1.06
N VAL A 119 0.14 2.75 -2.32
CA VAL A 119 -0.81 2.52 -3.41
C VAL A 119 -0.18 1.57 -4.42
N TRP A 120 -0.86 0.48 -4.68
CA TRP A 120 -0.56 -0.47 -5.73
C TRP A 120 -1.56 -0.28 -6.85
N LEU A 121 -1.10 -0.14 -8.09
CA LEU A 121 -1.99 0.11 -9.21
C LEU A 121 -1.45 -0.45 -10.52
N ARG A 122 -2.38 -0.88 -11.37
CA ARG A 122 -2.18 -1.10 -12.80
C ARG A 122 -2.85 0.03 -13.54
N VAL A 123 -2.11 0.62 -14.47
CA VAL A 123 -2.60 1.68 -15.36
C VAL A 123 -2.37 1.27 -16.81
N ASP A 124 -2.99 1.96 -17.72
CA ASP A 124 -2.75 1.76 -19.16
C ASP A 124 -1.26 1.86 -19.49
N GLU A 125 -0.82 1.02 -20.41
CA GLU A 125 0.57 1.00 -20.87
C GLU A 125 0.99 2.39 -21.39
N GLY A 126 2.14 2.86 -20.89
CA GLY A 126 2.69 4.16 -21.26
C GLY A 126 2.11 5.35 -20.49
N LEU A 127 1.21 5.15 -19.52
CA LEU A 127 0.75 6.22 -18.65
C LEU A 127 1.81 6.54 -17.59
N ASN A 128 2.35 7.77 -17.62
CA ASN A 128 3.35 8.21 -16.65
C ASN A 128 2.72 8.68 -15.35
N VAL A 129 2.71 7.79 -14.35
CA VAL A 129 2.16 8.07 -13.02
C VAL A 129 2.85 9.25 -12.34
N ARG A 130 4.17 9.42 -12.52
CA ARG A 130 4.94 10.51 -11.90
C ARG A 130 4.50 11.88 -12.40
N GLU A 131 4.20 12.00 -13.69
CA GLU A 131 3.68 13.25 -14.26
C GLU A 131 2.29 13.57 -13.74
N LYS A 132 1.44 12.56 -13.61
CA LYS A 132 0.09 12.76 -13.08
C LYS A 132 0.10 13.17 -11.61
N MET A 133 1.00 12.61 -10.79
CA MET A 133 1.03 12.86 -9.36
C MET A 133 1.81 14.13 -8.94
N GLN A 134 2.27 15.00 -9.85
CA GLN A 134 3.08 16.20 -9.56
C GLN A 134 2.56 17.11 -8.43
N LYS A 135 1.25 17.07 -8.16
CA LYS A 135 0.60 17.85 -7.09
C LYS A 135 0.54 17.11 -5.75
N VAL A 136 1.06 15.89 -5.68
CA VAL A 136 1.06 15.04 -4.49
C VAL A 136 2.50 14.66 -4.17
N GLU A 137 2.96 15.01 -2.98
CA GLU A 137 4.29 14.62 -2.52
C GLU A 137 4.36 13.10 -2.31
N GLY A 138 5.36 12.45 -2.89
CA GLY A 138 5.55 11.02 -2.76
C GLY A 138 6.52 10.45 -3.77
N HIS A 139 6.63 9.12 -3.76
CA HIS A 139 7.51 8.38 -4.66
C HIS A 139 6.70 7.36 -5.46
N ALA A 140 6.91 7.33 -6.78
CA ALA A 140 6.34 6.34 -7.67
C ALA A 140 7.43 5.49 -8.31
N MET A 141 7.36 4.18 -8.10
CA MET A 141 8.22 3.18 -8.73
C MET A 141 7.43 2.47 -9.83
N CYS A 142 8.00 2.39 -11.02
CA CYS A 142 7.49 1.54 -12.08
C CYS A 142 8.13 0.15 -11.91
N LEU A 143 7.33 -0.85 -11.58
CA LEU A 143 7.83 -2.21 -11.37
C LEU A 143 7.73 -3.06 -12.64
N LEU A 144 6.77 -2.76 -13.49
CA LEU A 144 6.60 -3.36 -14.79
C LEU A 144 6.06 -2.28 -15.75
N GLY A 145 6.77 -2.01 -16.82
CA GLY A 145 6.41 -0.99 -17.81
C GLY A 145 7.61 -0.38 -18.51
N GLY A 146 7.37 0.64 -19.31
CA GLY A 146 8.38 1.31 -20.14
C GLY A 146 9.14 2.46 -19.47
N PHE A 147 9.03 2.64 -18.15
CA PHE A 147 9.64 3.75 -17.41
C PHE A 147 10.79 3.30 -16.52
N ASP A 148 11.69 4.23 -16.19
CA ASP A 148 12.71 4.01 -15.17
C ASP A 148 12.07 3.50 -13.88
N GLN A 149 12.68 2.50 -13.26
CA GLN A 149 12.11 1.87 -12.08
C GLN A 149 11.93 2.86 -10.92
N PHE A 150 12.94 3.67 -10.64
CA PHE A 150 12.94 4.54 -9.47
C PHE A 150 12.44 5.95 -9.77
N HIS A 151 11.83 6.55 -8.76
CA HIS A 151 11.46 7.96 -8.81
C HIS A 151 12.73 8.82 -8.92
N PRO A 152 12.75 9.84 -9.80
CA PRO A 152 13.89 10.74 -9.92
C PRO A 152 14.18 11.42 -8.57
N THR A 153 15.44 11.44 -8.17
CA THR A 153 15.89 12.07 -6.94
C THR A 153 16.61 13.39 -7.22
N SER A 154 16.54 14.34 -6.30
CA SER A 154 17.25 15.58 -6.39
C SER A 154 18.78 15.39 -6.32
N THR A 155 19.55 16.38 -6.77
CA THR A 155 21.01 16.35 -6.68
C THR A 155 21.51 16.22 -5.25
N LEU A 156 20.79 16.81 -4.28
CA LEU A 156 21.14 16.72 -2.86
C LEU A 156 20.92 15.31 -2.32
N GLU A 157 19.76 14.71 -2.63
CA GLU A 157 19.44 13.32 -2.23
C GLU A 157 20.45 12.33 -2.82
N LYS A 158 20.81 12.49 -4.09
CA LYS A 158 21.86 11.67 -4.73
C LYS A 158 23.20 11.78 -4.00
N LYS A 159 23.62 12.99 -3.63
CA LYS A 159 24.86 13.20 -2.87
C LYS A 159 24.83 12.53 -1.50
N LEU A 160 23.72 12.66 -0.78
CA LEU A 160 23.53 12.03 0.54
C LEU A 160 23.53 10.51 0.43
N SER A 161 22.77 9.95 -0.51
CA SER A 161 22.71 8.51 -0.76
C SER A 161 24.08 7.95 -1.12
N ASN A 162 24.81 8.60 -2.02
CA ASN A 162 26.15 8.19 -2.39
C ASN A 162 27.15 8.28 -1.21
N SER A 163 27.02 9.30 -0.36
CA SER A 163 27.85 9.43 0.83
C SER A 163 27.61 8.29 1.83
N ILE A 164 26.35 7.91 2.03
CA ILE A 164 25.96 6.77 2.87
C ILE A 164 26.48 5.47 2.24
N ARG A 165 26.22 5.26 0.95
CA ARG A 165 26.67 4.08 0.22
C ARG A 165 28.17 3.87 0.32
N ASN A 166 28.95 4.92 0.08
CA ASN A 166 30.42 4.86 0.17
C ASN A 166 30.94 4.45 1.57
N LYS A 167 30.18 4.74 2.63
CA LYS A 167 30.54 4.33 4.00
C LYS A 167 30.21 2.86 4.28
N PHE A 168 29.05 2.38 3.81
CA PHE A 168 28.55 1.03 4.12
C PHE A 168 28.91 -0.01 3.06
N ASP A 169 29.08 0.41 1.81
CA ASP A 169 29.46 -0.43 0.68
C ASP A 169 30.54 0.25 -0.18
N PRO A 170 31.76 0.47 0.37
CA PRO A 170 32.83 1.16 -0.35
C PRO A 170 33.32 0.41 -1.58
N LYS A 171 33.05 -0.90 -1.67
CA LYS A 171 33.39 -1.74 -2.81
C LYS A 171 32.27 -1.86 -3.84
N MET A 172 31.12 -1.20 -3.60
CA MET A 172 29.95 -1.23 -4.47
C MET A 172 29.49 -2.66 -4.84
N LEU A 173 29.39 -3.55 -3.84
CA LEU A 173 29.06 -4.97 -4.04
C LEU A 173 27.55 -5.22 -4.06
N PHE A 174 26.75 -4.36 -3.43
CA PHE A 174 25.33 -4.55 -3.30
C PHE A 174 24.55 -3.73 -4.33
N ASN A 175 23.57 -4.37 -4.97
CA ASN A 175 22.61 -3.73 -5.88
C ASN A 175 23.28 -2.85 -6.97
N GLN A 176 24.35 -3.33 -7.58
CA GLN A 176 25.14 -2.57 -8.56
C GLN A 176 24.31 -2.09 -9.75
N GLU A 177 23.37 -2.92 -10.23
CA GLU A 177 22.54 -2.61 -11.39
C GLU A 177 21.36 -1.69 -11.07
N ILE A 178 20.97 -1.59 -9.80
CA ILE A 178 19.78 -0.88 -9.36
C ILE A 178 20.09 0.55 -8.89
N LEU A 179 21.29 0.78 -8.34
CA LEU A 179 21.65 2.03 -7.64
C LEU A 179 22.72 2.85 -8.36
N ASN A 180 22.93 2.63 -9.65
CA ASN A 180 23.86 3.41 -10.46
C ASN A 180 23.21 4.67 -11.02
#